data_23794d0e3660ae534e5baf77bef66771
#
_entry.id   23794d0e3660ae534e5baf77bef66771
#
_cell.length_a   1.000
_cell.length_b   1.000
_cell.length_c   1.000
_cell.angle_alpha   90.00
_cell.angle_beta   90.00
_cell.angle_gamma   90.00
#
_symmetry.space_group_name_H-M   'P 1'
#
loop_
_entity.id
_entity.type
_entity.pdbx_description
1 polymer ?
#
loop_
_entity_poly.entity_id
_entity_poly.type
_entity_poly.pdbx_seq_one_letter_code
_entity_poly.pdbx_strand_id
1 'polypeptide(L)'
;STTADRPGEYGPGWGDLKKDDGWKGRPWRSGQAIWCGFDHGSIAGSALGKMGIVDYFRIPKRSWYWYRNEYTQVAPPVWPVEGIPARLKLEATKTENVLTDGTDDVLLTVSVLDEAGKLLNNSPSVYLKLISGPGEFPTWSSILFEKDSDIRMIDGQAAIAFRSYYAGKSVIEATSPGLQSVRIEINFAGKYAYESGVTPTVKERPYIRFAPENHETVVQTFGRNNPTFASSLRGKQSAGFAADGNMDTFWEATGEDYSPWWMLDTEKGLTLRTISVHFPKAAIYHYMIEVSDDNKEWKTVLDRRNGRVVEQRTDITFSVQEAPVTGRFIRISFVDKSPAAIAEVEVSGVVRE
;
A
#
# COMPACT_ATOMS: atom_id res chain seq x y z
N SER A 1 -5.06 -1.01 -4.43
CA SER A 1 -3.82 -0.63 -5.07
C SER A 1 -3.17 -1.86 -5.65
N THR A 2 -3.10 -1.90 -6.95
CA THR A 2 -2.68 -3.08 -7.72
C THR A 2 -1.19 -3.19 -7.95
N THR A 3 -0.42 -2.32 -7.36
CA THR A 3 1.02 -2.30 -7.51
C THR A 3 1.66 -2.58 -6.18
N ALA A 4 1.48 -3.81 -5.74
CA ALA A 4 2.22 -4.30 -4.60
C ALA A 4 3.71 -4.15 -4.86
N ASP A 5 4.39 -3.52 -3.95
CA ASP A 5 5.85 -3.43 -3.95
C ASP A 5 6.48 -4.80 -3.65
N ARG A 6 5.66 -5.77 -3.19
CA ARG A 6 6.06 -7.13 -2.83
C ARG A 6 5.16 -8.18 -3.47
N PRO A 7 5.71 -9.34 -3.88
CA PRO A 7 4.90 -10.46 -4.30
C PRO A 7 3.97 -10.91 -3.16
N GLY A 8 2.70 -11.14 -3.45
CA GLY A 8 1.73 -11.60 -2.48
C GLY A 8 0.95 -10.51 -1.75
N GLU A 9 1.22 -9.23 -2.01
CA GLU A 9 0.39 -8.11 -1.50
C GLU A 9 -0.86 -7.85 -2.35
N TYR A 10 -1.17 -8.75 -3.25
CA TYR A 10 -2.44 -8.73 -3.96
C TYR A 10 -3.51 -9.27 -3.02
N GLY A 11 -4.52 -8.45 -2.78
CA GLY A 11 -5.66 -8.86 -1.96
C GLY A 11 -6.34 -10.11 -2.50
N PRO A 12 -7.10 -10.83 -1.67
CA PRO A 12 -7.92 -11.95 -2.12
C PRO A 12 -8.80 -11.52 -3.29
N GLY A 13 -8.74 -12.23 -4.40
CA GLY A 13 -9.51 -11.93 -5.60
C GLY A 13 -8.71 -11.38 -6.79
N TRP A 14 -7.48 -10.96 -6.58
CA TRP A 14 -6.61 -10.56 -7.68
C TRP A 14 -5.84 -11.74 -8.30
N GLY A 15 -5.85 -12.91 -7.69
CA GLY A 15 -5.25 -14.12 -8.20
C GLY A 15 -3.80 -13.97 -8.67
N ASP A 16 -3.31 -14.92 -9.39
CA ASP A 16 -2.04 -14.78 -10.11
C ASP A 16 -2.24 -13.76 -11.23
N LEU A 17 -1.39 -12.75 -11.30
CA LEU A 17 -1.33 -11.85 -12.45
C LEU A 17 -1.00 -12.66 -13.70
N LYS A 18 -1.97 -12.83 -14.58
CA LYS A 18 -1.79 -13.55 -15.84
C LYS A 18 -1.83 -12.56 -16.99
N LYS A 19 -0.90 -12.74 -17.92
CA LYS A 19 -0.73 -11.90 -19.10
C LYS A 19 -1.99 -11.65 -19.89
N ASP A 20 -2.83 -12.65 -19.99
CA ASP A 20 -4.05 -12.63 -20.79
C ASP A 20 -5.33 -12.56 -19.95
N ASP A 21 -5.18 -12.15 -18.68
CA ASP A 21 -6.27 -12.18 -17.76
C ASP A 21 -7.46 -11.36 -18.27
N GLY A 22 -8.55 -12.05 -18.44
CA GLY A 22 -9.81 -11.48 -18.86
C GLY A 22 -9.99 -11.18 -20.36
N TRP A 23 -9.00 -11.42 -21.24
CA TRP A 23 -9.21 -11.20 -22.69
C TRP A 23 -9.01 -12.46 -23.55
N LYS A 24 -8.25 -13.43 -23.11
CA LYS A 24 -8.08 -14.69 -23.81
C LYS A 24 -9.41 -15.42 -23.98
N GLY A 25 -9.70 -15.84 -25.22
CA GLY A 25 -10.99 -16.45 -25.56
C GLY A 25 -12.17 -15.48 -25.61
N ARG A 26 -11.92 -14.18 -25.58
CA ARG A 26 -12.93 -13.12 -25.70
C ARG A 26 -12.72 -12.33 -26.99
N PRO A 27 -13.31 -12.77 -28.14
CA PRO A 27 -12.98 -12.20 -29.45
C PRO A 27 -13.36 -10.73 -29.63
N TRP A 28 -14.21 -10.19 -28.77
CA TRP A 28 -14.57 -8.75 -28.77
C TRP A 28 -13.60 -7.85 -28.00
N ARG A 29 -12.61 -8.39 -27.29
CA ARG A 29 -11.61 -7.60 -26.59
C ARG A 29 -10.40 -7.38 -27.48
N SER A 30 -10.03 -6.12 -27.70
CA SER A 30 -8.86 -5.73 -28.46
C SER A 30 -7.58 -5.63 -27.61
N GLY A 31 -7.71 -5.64 -26.28
CA GLY A 31 -6.57 -5.57 -25.39
C GLY A 31 -6.92 -5.02 -24.00
N GLN A 32 -5.90 -4.81 -23.20
CA GLN A 32 -5.96 -4.17 -21.87
C GLN A 32 -4.89 -3.11 -21.77
N ALA A 33 -5.18 -2.04 -21.05
CA ALA A 33 -4.21 -1.03 -20.67
C ALA A 33 -4.02 -1.07 -19.16
N ILE A 34 -2.75 -1.00 -18.74
CA ILE A 34 -2.39 -0.91 -17.33
C ILE A 34 -2.55 0.54 -16.88
N TRP A 35 -3.27 0.75 -15.82
CA TRP A 35 -3.31 2.02 -15.13
C TRP A 35 -2.45 1.89 -13.84
N CYS A 36 -1.23 2.38 -13.81
CA CYS A 36 -0.55 3.10 -14.88
C CYS A 36 0.92 2.68 -14.99
N GLY A 37 1.66 3.28 -15.93
CA GLY A 37 3.09 3.00 -16.11
C GLY A 37 3.94 3.52 -14.95
N PHE A 38 3.64 4.71 -14.43
CA PHE A 38 4.38 5.37 -13.36
C PHE A 38 3.47 5.74 -12.19
N ASP A 39 4.02 5.74 -10.99
CA ASP A 39 3.38 6.43 -9.86
C ASP A 39 3.23 7.91 -10.19
N HIS A 40 2.16 8.51 -9.73
CA HIS A 40 1.85 9.90 -10.02
C HIS A 40 1.33 10.63 -8.78
N GLY A 41 1.36 11.97 -8.81
CA GLY A 41 0.72 12.78 -7.78
C GLY A 41 -0.78 12.47 -7.74
N SER A 42 -1.32 12.23 -6.57
CA SER A 42 -2.74 11.95 -6.38
C SER A 42 -3.52 13.23 -6.11
N ILE A 43 -4.58 13.46 -6.87
CA ILE A 43 -5.56 14.52 -6.59
C ILE A 43 -6.64 14.04 -5.62
N ALA A 44 -6.71 12.74 -5.35
CA ALA A 44 -7.73 12.11 -4.53
C ALA A 44 -7.30 11.88 -3.08
N GLY A 45 -6.11 12.30 -2.71
CA GLY A 45 -5.59 12.07 -1.36
C GLY A 45 -4.31 12.83 -1.08
N SER A 46 -3.85 12.67 0.13
CA SER A 46 -2.68 13.34 0.69
C SER A 46 -1.36 12.65 0.38
N ALA A 47 -1.36 11.51 -0.29
CA ALA A 47 -0.17 10.73 -0.63
C ALA A 47 0.00 10.60 -2.15
N LEU A 48 1.23 10.28 -2.59
CA LEU A 48 1.49 9.92 -3.98
C LEU A 48 0.70 8.67 -4.38
N GLY A 49 0.11 8.71 -5.59
CA GLY A 49 -0.58 7.56 -6.15
C GLY A 49 0.41 6.44 -6.50
N LYS A 50 0.32 5.30 -5.80
CA LYS A 50 1.23 4.15 -5.93
C LYS A 50 0.75 3.11 -6.94
N MET A 51 0.03 3.52 -7.98
CA MET A 51 -0.59 2.61 -8.97
C MET A 51 0.34 2.24 -10.13
N GLY A 52 1.48 2.91 -10.27
CA GLY A 52 2.45 2.66 -11.32
C GLY A 52 3.18 1.33 -11.17
N ILE A 53 3.64 0.75 -12.28
CA ILE A 53 4.57 -0.37 -12.28
C ILE A 53 6.04 0.09 -12.15
N VAL A 54 6.28 1.38 -12.31
CA VAL A 54 7.52 2.10 -11.99
C VAL A 54 7.16 3.15 -10.94
N ASP A 55 8.02 3.36 -9.96
CA ASP A 55 7.76 4.34 -8.92
C ASP A 55 7.88 5.80 -9.43
N TYR A 56 7.52 6.75 -8.58
CA TYR A 56 7.60 8.17 -8.90
C TYR A 56 9.02 8.63 -9.27
N PHE A 57 10.03 7.97 -8.71
CA PHE A 57 11.45 8.29 -8.88
C PHE A 57 12.15 7.42 -9.95
N ARG A 58 11.38 6.68 -10.77
CA ARG A 58 11.84 5.85 -11.89
C ARG A 58 12.46 4.50 -11.51
N ILE A 59 12.29 4.04 -10.28
CA ILE A 59 12.69 2.67 -9.90
C ILE A 59 11.61 1.69 -10.35
N PRO A 60 11.95 0.68 -11.16
CA PRO A 60 11.00 -0.38 -11.52
C PRO A 60 10.57 -1.17 -10.30
N LYS A 61 9.27 -1.34 -10.12
CA LYS A 61 8.71 -2.21 -9.09
C LYS A 61 8.72 -3.68 -9.53
N ARG A 62 8.46 -4.60 -8.63
CA ARG A 62 8.43 -6.04 -8.95
C ARG A 62 7.39 -6.37 -10.01
N SER A 63 6.27 -5.67 -10.05
CA SER A 63 5.27 -5.80 -11.10
C SER A 63 5.80 -5.45 -12.50
N TRP A 64 6.68 -4.44 -12.64
CA TRP A 64 7.33 -4.14 -13.90
C TRP A 64 8.17 -5.32 -14.41
N TYR A 65 8.94 -5.96 -13.54
CA TYR A 65 9.77 -7.12 -13.90
C TYR A 65 8.91 -8.33 -14.27
N TRP A 66 7.74 -8.49 -13.61
CA TRP A 66 6.77 -9.52 -13.98
C TRP A 66 6.25 -9.29 -15.41
N TYR A 67 5.80 -8.09 -15.74
CA TYR A 67 5.35 -7.75 -17.10
C TYR A 67 6.48 -7.91 -18.12
N ARG A 68 7.70 -7.48 -17.80
CA ARG A 68 8.86 -7.69 -18.66
C ARG A 68 9.05 -9.18 -18.95
N ASN A 69 9.00 -10.02 -17.94
CA ASN A 69 9.14 -11.47 -18.14
C ASN A 69 8.02 -12.03 -19.03
N GLU A 70 6.79 -11.65 -18.79
CA GLU A 70 5.63 -12.11 -19.58
C GLU A 70 5.74 -11.74 -21.07
N TYR A 71 6.21 -10.54 -21.39
CA TYR A 71 6.26 -10.05 -22.77
C TYR A 71 7.58 -10.33 -23.48
N THR A 72 8.68 -10.45 -22.78
CA THR A 72 10.02 -10.56 -23.39
C THR A 72 10.76 -11.85 -23.01
N GLN A 73 10.21 -12.66 -22.11
CA GLN A 73 10.83 -13.86 -21.55
C GLN A 73 12.15 -13.59 -20.81
N VAL A 74 12.37 -12.34 -20.36
CA VAL A 74 13.55 -11.97 -19.55
C VAL A 74 13.19 -12.18 -18.09
N ALA A 75 13.82 -13.16 -17.46
CA ALA A 75 13.58 -13.50 -16.07
C ALA A 75 13.77 -12.29 -15.12
N PRO A 76 12.97 -12.18 -14.07
CA PRO A 76 13.19 -11.19 -13.01
C PRO A 76 14.55 -11.40 -12.34
N PRO A 77 15.15 -10.34 -11.77
CA PRO A 77 16.35 -10.51 -10.95
C PRO A 77 16.02 -11.31 -9.68
N VAL A 78 17.05 -11.84 -9.05
CA VAL A 78 16.92 -12.36 -7.69
C VAL A 78 16.61 -11.17 -6.77
N TRP A 79 15.47 -11.27 -6.08
CA TRP A 79 15.04 -10.16 -5.21
C TRP A 79 15.95 -10.03 -3.98
N PRO A 80 16.28 -8.80 -3.58
CA PRO A 80 16.97 -8.58 -2.32
C PRO A 80 16.09 -9.06 -1.18
N VAL A 81 16.73 -9.58 -0.13
CA VAL A 81 16.09 -10.00 1.11
C VAL A 81 16.53 -9.10 2.25
N GLU A 82 15.79 -9.10 3.33
CA GLU A 82 16.18 -8.42 4.55
C GLU A 82 17.48 -9.03 5.12
N GLY A 83 18.32 -8.17 5.69
CA GLY A 83 19.58 -8.56 6.26
C GLY A 83 20.11 -7.50 7.23
N ILE A 84 21.41 -7.53 7.51
CA ILE A 84 22.08 -6.54 8.38
C ILE A 84 22.69 -5.46 7.50
N PRO A 85 22.11 -4.24 7.44
CA PRO A 85 22.68 -3.13 6.69
C PRO A 85 24.03 -2.70 7.24
N ALA A 86 25.00 -2.46 6.37
CA ALA A 86 26.34 -2.02 6.76
C ALA A 86 26.74 -0.71 6.08
N ARG A 87 26.39 -0.51 4.81
CA ARG A 87 26.81 0.64 4.03
C ARG A 87 25.79 1.04 2.99
N LEU A 88 25.95 2.27 2.49
CA LEU A 88 25.22 2.80 1.35
C LEU A 88 26.08 2.70 0.08
N LYS A 89 25.40 2.55 -1.06
CA LYS A 89 25.97 2.73 -2.40
C LYS A 89 25.23 3.89 -3.05
N LEU A 90 25.96 4.82 -3.67
CA LEU A 90 25.40 5.95 -4.40
C LEU A 90 25.92 5.92 -5.84
N GLU A 91 25.00 5.89 -6.79
CA GLU A 91 25.29 5.84 -8.23
C GLU A 91 24.59 7.00 -8.93
N ALA A 92 25.12 7.38 -10.07
CA ALA A 92 24.56 8.41 -10.93
C ALA A 92 24.49 7.91 -12.38
N THR A 93 23.47 8.29 -13.11
CA THR A 93 23.35 7.95 -14.54
C THR A 93 24.47 8.56 -15.39
N LYS A 94 25.05 9.65 -14.92
CA LYS A 94 26.15 10.37 -15.58
C LYS A 94 26.92 11.17 -14.53
N THR A 95 28.25 11.16 -14.61
CA THR A 95 29.12 11.90 -13.67
C THR A 95 29.98 12.94 -14.34
N GLU A 96 30.14 12.88 -15.67
CA GLU A 96 30.99 13.74 -16.43
C GLU A 96 30.24 14.47 -17.55
N ASN A 97 30.64 15.72 -17.82
CA ASN A 97 30.06 16.53 -18.89
C ASN A 97 28.52 16.63 -18.84
N VAL A 98 27.98 16.76 -17.64
CA VAL A 98 26.55 17.01 -17.46
C VAL A 98 26.23 18.43 -17.87
N LEU A 99 25.27 18.59 -18.77
CA LEU A 99 24.97 19.92 -19.32
C LEU A 99 24.17 20.77 -18.34
N THR A 100 24.46 22.09 -18.34
CA THR A 100 23.81 23.05 -17.43
C THR A 100 22.70 23.88 -18.10
N ASP A 101 22.18 23.42 -19.21
CA ASP A 101 21.13 24.10 -19.99
C ASP A 101 19.68 23.74 -19.52
N GLY A 102 19.57 22.96 -18.48
CA GLY A 102 18.28 22.50 -17.91
C GLY A 102 17.70 21.28 -18.61
N THR A 103 18.41 20.68 -19.56
CA THR A 103 17.95 19.47 -20.27
C THR A 103 18.55 18.18 -19.75
N ASP A 104 19.66 18.25 -19.01
CA ASP A 104 20.43 17.08 -18.56
C ASP A 104 20.31 16.89 -17.03
N ASP A 105 19.34 16.08 -16.62
CA ASP A 105 19.18 15.68 -15.23
C ASP A 105 19.96 14.40 -14.94
N VAL A 106 20.72 14.39 -13.86
CA VAL A 106 21.37 13.18 -13.35
C VAL A 106 20.40 12.48 -12.42
N LEU A 107 20.07 11.23 -12.69
CA LEU A 107 19.37 10.40 -11.73
C LEU A 107 20.39 9.80 -10.76
N LEU A 108 20.28 10.16 -9.50
CA LEU A 108 21.02 9.57 -8.39
C LEU A 108 20.22 8.40 -7.82
N THR A 109 20.86 7.25 -7.67
CA THR A 109 20.27 6.07 -7.02
C THR A 109 21.10 5.72 -5.79
N VAL A 110 20.44 5.65 -4.63
CA VAL A 110 21.05 5.16 -3.39
C VAL A 110 20.50 3.77 -3.08
N SER A 111 21.39 2.87 -2.64
CA SER A 111 21.07 1.49 -2.31
C SER A 111 21.66 1.10 -0.97
N VAL A 112 20.98 0.19 -0.25
CA VAL A 112 21.41 -0.36 1.03
C VAL A 112 22.11 -1.69 0.81
N LEU A 113 23.33 -1.83 1.32
CA LEU A 113 24.15 -3.03 1.17
C LEU A 113 24.54 -3.61 2.53
N ASP A 114 24.76 -4.92 2.56
CA ASP A 114 25.45 -5.60 3.66
C ASP A 114 26.97 -5.39 3.59
N GLU A 115 27.69 -6.00 4.54
CA GLU A 115 29.16 -5.94 4.58
C GLU A 115 29.81 -6.56 3.33
N ALA A 116 29.21 -7.60 2.79
CA ALA A 116 29.69 -8.26 1.58
C ALA A 116 29.38 -7.49 0.28
N GLY A 117 28.61 -6.41 0.35
CA GLY A 117 28.19 -5.60 -0.79
C GLY A 117 26.96 -6.14 -1.51
N LYS A 118 26.23 -7.05 -0.91
CA LYS A 118 24.98 -7.56 -1.44
C LYS A 118 23.85 -6.58 -1.15
N LEU A 119 23.01 -6.33 -2.15
CA LEU A 119 21.81 -5.50 -2.01
C LEU A 119 20.83 -6.14 -1.04
N LEU A 120 20.33 -5.33 -0.11
CA LEU A 120 19.30 -5.69 0.85
C LEU A 120 17.99 -4.98 0.52
N ASN A 121 16.85 -5.50 1.02
CA ASN A 121 15.55 -4.82 0.91
C ASN A 121 15.19 -3.99 2.16
N ASN A 122 16.11 -3.86 3.10
CA ASN A 122 15.95 -2.95 4.24
C ASN A 122 15.74 -1.52 3.75
N SER A 123 14.85 -0.79 4.39
CA SER A 123 14.44 0.55 3.98
C SER A 123 14.63 1.55 5.14
N PRO A 124 15.89 1.82 5.56
CA PRO A 124 16.18 2.80 6.59
C PRO A 124 15.93 4.22 6.07
N SER A 125 15.91 5.20 6.98
CA SER A 125 15.94 6.60 6.57
C SER A 125 17.32 6.94 5.98
N VAL A 126 17.33 7.58 4.80
CA VAL A 126 18.56 7.97 4.08
C VAL A 126 18.51 9.45 3.72
N TYR A 127 19.58 10.18 4.00
CA TYR A 127 19.71 11.59 3.71
C TYR A 127 20.76 11.82 2.63
N LEU A 128 20.35 12.46 1.50
CA LEU A 128 21.25 12.94 0.48
C LEU A 128 21.44 14.45 0.64
N LYS A 129 22.69 14.90 0.61
CA LYS A 129 23.06 16.30 0.77
C LYS A 129 24.13 16.71 -0.23
N LEU A 130 23.94 17.86 -0.86
CA LEU A 130 25.00 18.57 -1.58
C LEU A 130 25.98 19.14 -0.57
N ILE A 131 27.22 18.65 -0.58
CA ILE A 131 28.28 19.08 0.33
C ILE A 131 29.00 20.30 -0.22
N SER A 132 29.25 20.33 -1.52
CA SER A 132 29.91 21.45 -2.18
C SER A 132 29.62 21.47 -3.68
N GLY A 133 29.78 22.62 -4.31
CA GLY A 133 29.59 22.81 -5.73
C GLY A 133 28.19 23.25 -6.11
N PRO A 134 27.92 23.39 -7.42
CA PRO A 134 26.64 23.82 -7.92
C PRO A 134 25.60 22.72 -7.91
N GLY A 135 24.33 23.08 -8.06
CA GLY A 135 23.25 22.17 -8.32
C GLY A 135 22.24 22.04 -7.18
N GLU A 136 21.19 21.33 -7.48
CA GLU A 136 20.03 21.21 -6.62
C GLU A 136 19.28 19.90 -6.82
N PHE A 137 18.67 19.41 -5.75
CA PHE A 137 17.56 18.47 -5.80
C PHE A 137 16.24 19.22 -6.07
N PRO A 138 15.15 18.53 -6.47
CA PRO A 138 13.85 19.17 -6.61
C PRO A 138 13.37 19.88 -5.33
N THR A 139 13.85 19.44 -4.18
CA THR A 139 13.52 20.02 -2.87
C THR A 139 14.42 21.20 -2.50
N TRP A 140 15.71 21.06 -2.69
CA TRP A 140 16.73 22.05 -2.32
C TRP A 140 18.16 21.47 -2.50
N SER A 141 19.07 21.82 -1.57
CA SER A 141 20.43 21.24 -1.47
C SER A 141 20.44 19.85 -0.82
N SER A 142 19.30 19.33 -0.44
CA SER A 142 19.18 18.01 0.24
C SER A 142 17.81 17.39 0.06
N ILE A 143 17.74 16.07 0.29
CA ILE A 143 16.50 15.31 0.41
C ILE A 143 16.66 14.20 1.46
N LEU A 144 15.61 13.95 2.23
CA LEU A 144 15.52 12.86 3.18
C LEU A 144 14.49 11.84 2.68
N PHE A 145 14.93 10.61 2.46
CA PHE A 145 14.06 9.46 2.29
C PHE A 145 13.78 8.89 3.68
N GLU A 146 12.57 9.11 4.18
CA GLU A 146 12.19 8.77 5.55
C GLU A 146 11.36 7.49 5.55
N LYS A 147 11.68 6.57 6.47
CA LYS A 147 11.11 5.22 6.52
C LYS A 147 9.58 5.21 6.46
N ASP A 148 8.94 6.10 7.21
CA ASP A 148 7.49 6.11 7.41
C ASP A 148 6.80 7.25 6.64
N SER A 149 7.41 7.73 5.54
CA SER A 149 6.85 8.76 4.68
C SER A 149 6.59 8.24 3.26
N ASP A 150 5.92 9.06 2.46
CA ASP A 150 5.71 8.83 1.03
C ASP A 150 7.00 8.92 0.20
N ILE A 151 8.01 9.68 0.68
CA ILE A 151 9.38 9.67 0.14
C ILE A 151 10.25 8.76 1.01
N ARG A 152 10.39 7.54 0.58
CA ARG A 152 11.10 6.49 1.31
C ARG A 152 11.91 5.58 0.39
N MET A 153 12.78 4.79 0.99
CA MET A 153 13.42 3.67 0.32
C MET A 153 12.36 2.58 0.02
N ILE A 154 12.46 1.96 -1.15
CA ILE A 154 11.64 0.81 -1.56
C ILE A 154 12.57 -0.31 -2.00
N ASP A 155 12.40 -1.50 -1.42
CA ASP A 155 13.30 -2.65 -1.67
C ASP A 155 14.79 -2.28 -1.54
N GLY A 156 15.10 -1.45 -0.52
CA GLY A 156 16.48 -1.02 -0.25
C GLY A 156 17.04 0.00 -1.22
N GLN A 157 16.21 0.63 -2.05
CA GLN A 157 16.64 1.62 -3.03
C GLN A 157 15.76 2.87 -3.00
N ALA A 158 16.35 4.00 -3.34
CA ALA A 158 15.64 5.23 -3.67
C ALA A 158 16.40 5.97 -4.77
N ALA A 159 15.69 6.78 -5.54
CA ALA A 159 16.29 7.61 -6.57
C ALA A 159 15.75 9.03 -6.56
N ILE A 160 16.52 9.99 -7.07
CA ILE A 160 16.12 11.39 -7.20
C ILE A 160 16.92 12.07 -8.30
N ALA A 161 16.30 12.99 -9.01
CA ALA A 161 16.98 13.83 -9.99
C ALA A 161 17.86 14.89 -9.29
N PHE A 162 19.00 15.17 -9.89
CA PHE A 162 19.90 16.25 -9.51
C PHE A 162 20.36 17.00 -10.75
N ARG A 163 20.32 18.33 -10.73
CA ARG A 163 20.71 19.20 -11.86
C ARG A 163 21.52 20.40 -11.41
N SER A 164 22.19 21.02 -12.35
CA SER A 164 22.82 22.33 -12.14
C SER A 164 22.60 23.24 -13.33
N TYR A 165 22.53 24.54 -13.07
CA TYR A 165 22.56 25.61 -14.06
C TYR A 165 23.93 26.29 -14.17
N TYR A 166 24.92 25.83 -13.40
CA TYR A 166 26.27 26.35 -13.36
C TYR A 166 27.29 25.22 -13.55
N ALA A 167 28.31 25.47 -14.33
CA ALA A 167 29.41 24.53 -14.52
C ALA A 167 30.31 24.47 -13.30
N GLY A 168 30.75 23.28 -12.95
CA GLY A 168 31.61 23.03 -11.81
C GLY A 168 31.44 21.61 -11.27
N LYS A 169 32.21 21.30 -10.26
CA LYS A 169 32.16 19.98 -9.59
C LYS A 169 31.26 20.05 -8.38
N SER A 170 30.30 19.15 -8.33
CA SER A 170 29.41 18.92 -7.18
C SER A 170 29.81 17.67 -6.43
N VAL A 171 29.79 17.74 -5.11
CA VAL A 171 30.00 16.59 -4.21
C VAL A 171 28.73 16.33 -3.45
N ILE A 172 28.18 15.16 -3.60
CA ILE A 172 26.95 14.72 -2.93
C ILE A 172 27.29 13.59 -1.98
N GLU A 173 26.73 13.64 -0.78
CA GLU A 173 26.90 12.62 0.25
C GLU A 173 25.56 11.97 0.58
N ALA A 174 25.59 10.65 0.71
CA ALA A 174 24.49 9.86 1.26
C ALA A 174 24.84 9.38 2.66
N THR A 175 23.94 9.60 3.61
CA THR A 175 24.10 9.17 5.00
C THR A 175 22.85 8.47 5.52
N SER A 176 23.05 7.53 6.46
CA SER A 176 21.96 6.87 7.20
C SER A 176 22.48 6.51 8.60
N PRO A 177 21.67 6.58 9.66
CA PRO A 177 22.12 6.21 11.01
C PRO A 177 22.68 4.79 11.06
N GLY A 178 23.89 4.65 11.61
CA GLY A 178 24.55 3.35 11.77
C GLY A 178 25.13 2.72 10.50
N LEU A 179 25.06 3.37 9.34
CA LEU A 179 25.61 2.89 8.09
C LEU A 179 26.84 3.71 7.64
N GLN A 180 27.76 3.08 6.96
CA GLN A 180 28.86 3.79 6.32
C GLN A 180 28.32 4.72 5.22
N SER A 181 28.66 6.01 5.31
CA SER A 181 28.31 7.02 4.31
C SER A 181 29.09 6.83 3.01
N VAL A 182 28.59 7.42 1.93
CA VAL A 182 29.20 7.39 0.62
C VAL A 182 29.08 8.73 -0.07
N ARG A 183 30.07 9.11 -0.88
CA ARG A 183 30.09 10.33 -1.71
C ARG A 183 30.20 10.01 -3.17
N ILE A 184 29.64 10.90 -3.98
CA ILE A 184 29.79 10.90 -5.43
C ILE A 184 30.15 12.31 -5.90
N GLU A 185 30.96 12.39 -6.94
CA GLU A 185 31.30 13.63 -7.62
C GLU A 185 30.63 13.69 -8.99
N ILE A 186 30.08 14.86 -9.33
CA ILE A 186 29.45 15.11 -10.63
C ILE A 186 30.02 16.37 -11.21
N ASN A 187 30.55 16.29 -12.45
CA ASN A 187 31.16 17.40 -13.17
C ASN A 187 30.18 17.98 -14.20
N PHE A 188 29.73 19.19 -13.94
CA PHE A 188 28.82 19.92 -14.80
C PHE A 188 29.61 20.80 -15.78
N ALA A 189 29.18 20.82 -17.03
CA ALA A 189 29.75 21.59 -18.11
C ALA A 189 28.72 22.58 -18.68
N GLY A 190 29.10 23.84 -18.80
CA GLY A 190 28.21 24.88 -19.32
C GLY A 190 28.83 26.26 -19.38
N LYS A 191 28.03 27.23 -19.77
CA LYS A 191 28.49 28.61 -20.05
C LYS A 191 28.85 29.39 -18.78
N TYR A 192 28.08 29.18 -17.71
CA TYR A 192 28.23 29.95 -16.47
C TYR A 192 28.94 29.11 -15.42
N ALA A 193 30.09 29.59 -14.96
CA ALA A 193 30.82 28.89 -13.89
C ALA A 193 30.21 29.14 -12.53
N TYR A 194 30.27 28.11 -11.68
CA TYR A 194 29.94 28.23 -10.27
C TYR A 194 31.07 28.91 -9.51
N GLU A 195 30.75 29.93 -8.73
CA GLU A 195 31.65 30.61 -7.82
C GLU A 195 31.10 30.55 -6.41
N SER A 196 31.83 29.88 -5.51
CA SER A 196 31.40 29.72 -4.12
C SER A 196 31.28 31.08 -3.43
N GLY A 197 30.15 31.32 -2.77
CA GLY A 197 29.83 32.56 -2.09
C GLY A 197 29.37 33.70 -3.01
N VAL A 198 29.43 33.54 -4.34
CA VAL A 198 28.99 34.53 -5.35
C VAL A 198 27.75 34.03 -6.09
N THR A 199 27.80 32.79 -6.59
CA THR A 199 26.65 32.20 -7.27
C THR A 199 25.44 32.14 -6.30
N PRO A 200 24.25 32.60 -6.75
CA PRO A 200 23.07 32.61 -5.92
C PRO A 200 22.77 31.21 -5.32
N THR A 201 22.49 31.17 -4.03
CA THR A 201 22.08 29.94 -3.36
C THR A 201 20.70 29.51 -3.81
N VAL A 202 20.54 28.21 -3.96
CA VAL A 202 19.26 27.61 -4.24
C VAL A 202 18.31 27.87 -3.06
N LYS A 203 17.09 28.32 -3.34
CA LYS A 203 16.07 28.49 -2.32
C LYS A 203 15.46 27.14 -1.95
N GLU A 204 15.24 26.94 -0.66
CA GLU A 204 14.48 25.83 -0.18
C GLU A 204 13.07 25.83 -0.80
N ARG A 205 12.66 24.68 -1.30
CA ARG A 205 11.29 24.43 -1.77
C ARG A 205 10.62 23.53 -0.75
N PRO A 206 9.61 24.03 -0.04
CA PRO A 206 8.91 23.22 0.94
C PRO A 206 8.38 21.95 0.30
N TYR A 207 8.72 20.83 0.88
CA TYR A 207 8.14 19.55 0.54
C TYR A 207 7.26 19.11 1.71
N ILE A 208 5.96 19.05 1.47
CA ILE A 208 5.01 18.57 2.47
C ILE A 208 5.08 17.04 2.44
N ARG A 209 5.65 16.46 3.49
CA ARG A 209 5.64 15.01 3.69
C ARG A 209 4.30 14.60 4.26
N PHE A 210 3.66 13.70 3.56
CA PHE A 210 2.53 13.01 4.13
C PHE A 210 3.07 11.85 4.97
N ALA A 211 3.17 12.06 6.27
CA ALA A 211 3.29 10.94 7.19
C ALA A 211 2.07 10.05 7.02
N PRO A 212 2.19 8.72 7.10
CA PRO A 212 1.03 7.89 7.28
C PRO A 212 0.27 8.48 8.48
N GLU A 213 -1.02 8.76 8.30
CA GLU A 213 -1.87 9.10 9.44
C GLU A 213 -1.62 8.00 10.46
N ASN A 214 -1.38 8.39 11.70
CA ASN A 214 -1.20 7.42 12.77
C ASN A 214 -2.57 6.78 13.04
N HIS A 215 -2.91 5.79 12.22
CA HIS A 215 -4.19 5.10 12.26
C HIS A 215 -4.35 4.25 13.53
N GLU A 216 -3.27 4.05 14.29
CA GLU A 216 -3.31 3.29 15.54
C GLU A 216 -4.27 3.86 16.60
N THR A 217 -4.58 5.16 16.52
CA THR A 217 -5.46 5.83 17.48
C THR A 217 -6.81 6.23 16.89
N VAL A 218 -6.97 6.24 15.57
CA VAL A 218 -8.21 6.64 14.91
C VAL A 218 -9.12 5.43 14.73
N VAL A 219 -10.27 5.47 15.39
CA VAL A 219 -11.33 4.49 15.16
C VAL A 219 -11.96 4.76 13.82
N GLN A 220 -11.90 3.79 12.91
CA GLN A 220 -12.51 3.85 11.59
C GLN A 220 -13.73 2.91 11.55
N THR A 221 -14.68 3.21 10.68
CA THR A 221 -15.84 2.35 10.42
C THR A 221 -15.68 1.67 9.08
N PHE A 222 -15.95 0.37 9.06
CA PHE A 222 -15.89 -0.53 7.92
C PHE A 222 -17.26 -1.17 7.70
N GLY A 223 -17.52 -1.61 6.50
CA GLY A 223 -18.77 -2.18 6.02
C GLY A 223 -19.01 -1.67 4.61
N ARG A 224 -19.43 -0.42 4.49
CA ARG A 224 -19.68 0.22 3.20
C ARG A 224 -18.44 0.22 2.31
N ASN A 225 -18.61 -0.30 1.08
CA ASN A 225 -17.56 -0.45 0.06
C ASN A 225 -16.45 -1.47 0.38
N ASN A 226 -16.57 -2.23 1.45
CA ASN A 226 -15.68 -3.35 1.70
C ASN A 226 -16.18 -4.63 0.99
N PRO A 227 -15.28 -5.54 0.58
CA PRO A 227 -15.66 -6.82 0.00
C PRO A 227 -16.53 -7.65 0.94
N THR A 228 -17.62 -8.19 0.41
CA THR A 228 -18.53 -9.08 1.12
C THR A 228 -18.72 -10.39 0.39
N PHE A 229 -18.92 -11.46 1.13
CA PHE A 229 -19.10 -12.81 0.64
C PHE A 229 -20.26 -13.48 1.36
N ALA A 230 -20.89 -14.45 0.74
CA ALA A 230 -21.92 -15.26 1.37
C ALA A 230 -21.94 -16.67 0.79
N SER A 231 -22.44 -17.62 1.57
CA SER A 231 -22.61 -19.02 1.14
C SER A 231 -23.60 -19.16 -0.01
N SER A 232 -24.67 -18.38 0.03
CA SER A 232 -25.73 -18.37 -0.97
C SER A 232 -26.44 -17.02 -0.99
N LEU A 233 -27.30 -16.79 -1.98
CA LEU A 233 -28.15 -15.61 -2.06
C LEU A 233 -29.52 -15.95 -2.66
N ARG A 234 -30.56 -15.35 -2.14
CA ARG A 234 -31.94 -15.52 -2.62
C ARG A 234 -32.29 -14.47 -3.66
N GLY A 235 -32.52 -14.91 -4.88
CA GLY A 235 -32.91 -14.01 -5.96
C GLY A 235 -31.83 -12.94 -6.23
N LYS A 236 -32.13 -11.69 -5.92
CA LYS A 236 -31.22 -10.54 -6.13
C LYS A 236 -30.60 -10.01 -4.82
N GLN A 237 -30.87 -10.66 -3.67
CA GLN A 237 -30.36 -10.27 -2.36
C GLN A 237 -28.84 -10.54 -2.24
N SER A 238 -28.05 -9.68 -2.85
CA SER A 238 -26.60 -9.77 -2.89
C SER A 238 -25.96 -9.66 -1.49
N ALA A 239 -24.81 -10.30 -1.28
CA ALA A 239 -24.04 -10.15 -0.05
C ALA A 239 -23.70 -8.67 0.23
N GLY A 240 -23.48 -7.87 -0.81
CA GLY A 240 -23.18 -6.44 -0.70
C GLY A 240 -24.30 -5.61 -0.09
N PHE A 241 -25.54 -6.04 -0.16
CA PHE A 241 -26.67 -5.33 0.44
C PHE A 241 -26.65 -5.31 1.99
N ALA A 242 -25.89 -6.18 2.60
CA ALA A 242 -25.67 -6.15 4.06
C ALA A 242 -24.49 -5.24 4.47
N ALA A 243 -23.94 -4.44 3.55
CA ALA A 243 -22.85 -3.50 3.83
C ALA A 243 -22.86 -2.32 2.82
N ASP A 244 -24.05 -1.85 2.42
CA ASP A 244 -24.19 -0.77 1.43
C ASP A 244 -24.60 0.57 2.07
N GLY A 245 -24.86 0.58 3.38
CA GLY A 245 -25.31 1.73 4.15
C GLY A 245 -26.79 2.04 3.97
N ASN A 246 -27.59 1.09 3.48
CA ASN A 246 -29.02 1.24 3.24
C ASN A 246 -29.82 0.16 4.00
N MET A 247 -30.54 0.56 5.03
CA MET A 247 -31.35 -0.34 5.86
C MET A 247 -32.57 -0.98 5.15
N ASP A 248 -32.94 -0.48 3.97
CA ASP A 248 -34.05 -1.00 3.16
C ASP A 248 -33.62 -2.15 2.23
N THR A 249 -32.33 -2.34 2.06
CA THR A 249 -31.73 -3.47 1.34
C THR A 249 -31.26 -4.52 2.33
N PHE A 250 -31.14 -5.76 1.92
CA PHE A 250 -30.64 -6.83 2.79
C PHE A 250 -30.12 -8.03 1.96
N TRP A 251 -29.16 -8.73 2.53
CA TRP A 251 -28.79 -10.06 2.07
C TRP A 251 -29.73 -11.11 2.71
N GLU A 252 -30.11 -12.13 1.93
CA GLU A 252 -30.85 -13.29 2.41
C GLU A 252 -30.29 -14.55 1.74
N ALA A 253 -30.03 -15.60 2.52
CA ALA A 253 -29.63 -16.91 2.02
C ALA A 253 -30.78 -17.65 1.33
N THR A 254 -30.46 -18.62 0.47
CA THR A 254 -31.49 -19.52 -0.10
C THR A 254 -32.08 -20.43 0.99
N GLY A 255 -33.33 -20.82 0.82
CA GLY A 255 -33.96 -21.76 1.74
C GLY A 255 -33.38 -23.20 1.71
N GLU A 256 -32.52 -23.49 0.75
CA GLU A 256 -31.84 -24.79 0.58
C GLU A 256 -30.42 -24.78 1.21
N ASP A 257 -29.96 -23.64 1.70
CA ASP A 257 -28.67 -23.51 2.39
C ASP A 257 -28.84 -23.93 3.86
N TYR A 258 -28.27 -25.06 4.22
CA TYR A 258 -28.39 -25.62 5.59
C TYR A 258 -27.34 -25.06 6.55
N SER A 259 -26.36 -24.31 6.08
CA SER A 259 -25.32 -23.70 6.88
C SER A 259 -24.97 -22.30 6.36
N PRO A 260 -25.97 -21.41 6.30
CA PRO A 260 -25.78 -20.12 5.68
C PRO A 260 -24.84 -19.25 6.49
N TRP A 261 -23.97 -18.53 5.76
CA TRP A 261 -23.05 -17.56 6.33
C TRP A 261 -22.90 -16.34 5.43
N TRP A 262 -22.57 -15.24 6.06
CA TRP A 262 -22.17 -14.00 5.44
C TRP A 262 -20.84 -13.53 6.04
N MET A 263 -19.98 -12.87 5.23
CA MET A 263 -18.66 -12.44 5.66
C MET A 263 -18.29 -11.08 5.07
N LEU A 264 -17.66 -10.24 5.88
CA LEU A 264 -17.03 -8.99 5.52
C LEU A 264 -15.51 -9.14 5.56
N ASP A 265 -14.81 -8.66 4.53
CA ASP A 265 -13.36 -8.43 4.54
C ASP A 265 -13.10 -6.93 4.72
N THR A 266 -12.56 -6.51 5.85
CA THR A 266 -12.20 -5.10 6.09
C THR A 266 -10.94 -4.67 5.33
N GLU A 267 -10.32 -5.59 4.55
CA GLU A 267 -9.08 -5.39 3.79
C GLU A 267 -7.85 -5.03 4.64
N LYS A 268 -8.05 -4.75 5.91
CA LYS A 268 -7.02 -4.40 6.90
C LYS A 268 -7.24 -5.17 8.19
N GLY A 269 -6.16 -5.55 8.86
CA GLY A 269 -6.24 -6.07 10.21
C GLY A 269 -6.69 -4.97 11.18
N LEU A 270 -7.67 -5.26 12.02
CA LEU A 270 -8.22 -4.30 12.97
C LEU A 270 -8.02 -4.78 14.41
N THR A 271 -7.81 -3.82 15.31
CA THR A 271 -8.17 -3.97 16.71
C THR A 271 -9.60 -3.49 16.86
N LEU A 272 -10.53 -4.42 17.02
CA LEU A 272 -11.97 -4.17 16.98
C LEU A 272 -12.45 -3.33 18.16
N ARG A 273 -13.43 -2.46 17.90
CA ARG A 273 -14.14 -1.65 18.89
C ARG A 273 -15.59 -2.06 18.98
N THR A 274 -16.28 -2.11 17.85
CA THR A 274 -17.67 -2.51 17.80
C THR A 274 -17.95 -3.37 16.57
N ILE A 275 -18.92 -4.26 16.69
CA ILE A 275 -19.60 -4.91 15.57
C ILE A 275 -21.10 -4.68 15.79
N SER A 276 -21.77 -4.05 14.83
CA SER A 276 -23.21 -3.83 14.81
C SER A 276 -23.84 -4.62 13.68
N VAL A 277 -24.83 -5.42 13.97
CA VAL A 277 -25.60 -6.21 12.99
C VAL A 277 -27.04 -5.79 13.05
N HIS A 278 -27.59 -5.39 11.92
CA HIS A 278 -29.00 -5.06 11.74
C HIS A 278 -29.70 -6.15 10.93
N PHE A 279 -30.82 -6.61 11.41
CA PHE A 279 -31.66 -7.60 10.74
C PHE A 279 -32.84 -6.92 10.04
N PRO A 280 -33.34 -7.42 8.90
CA PRO A 280 -34.41 -6.75 8.15
C PRO A 280 -35.75 -6.71 8.88
N LYS A 281 -35.95 -7.57 9.88
CA LYS A 281 -37.14 -7.59 10.74
C LYS A 281 -36.81 -8.11 12.14
N ALA A 282 -37.63 -7.76 13.11
CA ALA A 282 -37.55 -8.31 14.45
C ALA A 282 -37.97 -9.80 14.43
N ALA A 283 -37.06 -10.69 14.83
CA ALA A 283 -37.27 -12.13 14.91
C ALA A 283 -36.29 -12.78 15.90
N ILE A 284 -36.47 -14.05 16.17
CA ILE A 284 -35.46 -14.85 16.87
C ILE A 284 -34.49 -15.35 15.79
N TYR A 285 -33.22 -14.93 15.88
CA TYR A 285 -32.16 -15.37 15.01
C TYR A 285 -31.22 -16.32 15.77
N HIS A 286 -30.83 -17.40 15.12
CA HIS A 286 -29.88 -18.38 15.67
C HIS A 286 -28.59 -18.31 14.88
N TYR A 287 -27.59 -17.65 15.43
CA TYR A 287 -26.33 -17.33 14.70
C TYR A 287 -25.14 -17.25 15.66
N MET A 288 -23.97 -17.20 15.10
CA MET A 288 -22.74 -16.81 15.78
C MET A 288 -21.96 -15.80 14.95
N ILE A 289 -21.19 -14.96 15.63
CA ILE A 289 -20.27 -14.00 15.01
C ILE A 289 -18.86 -14.43 15.35
N GLU A 290 -18.05 -14.53 14.32
CA GLU A 290 -16.66 -14.96 14.40
C GLU A 290 -15.77 -13.95 13.71
N VAL A 291 -14.53 -13.83 14.17
CA VAL A 291 -13.50 -12.97 13.60
C VAL A 291 -12.25 -13.79 13.29
N SER A 292 -11.54 -13.37 12.24
CA SER A 292 -10.31 -14.02 11.80
C SER A 292 -9.33 -12.98 11.23
N ASP A 293 -8.04 -13.21 11.40
CA ASP A 293 -6.99 -12.42 10.77
C ASP A 293 -6.61 -12.97 9.37
N ASP A 294 -6.77 -14.26 9.13
CA ASP A 294 -6.24 -14.98 7.96
C ASP A 294 -7.32 -15.76 7.16
N ASN A 295 -8.59 -15.64 7.53
CA ASN A 295 -9.71 -16.40 6.96
C ASN A 295 -9.60 -17.93 7.11
N LYS A 296 -8.77 -18.40 8.04
CA LYS A 296 -8.57 -19.84 8.32
C LYS A 296 -8.91 -20.17 9.77
N GLU A 297 -8.26 -19.46 10.69
CA GLU A 297 -8.51 -19.63 12.12
C GLU A 297 -9.55 -18.60 12.59
N TRP A 298 -10.61 -19.09 13.22
CA TRP A 298 -11.76 -18.29 13.60
C TRP A 298 -11.96 -18.27 15.10
N LYS A 299 -12.18 -17.09 15.66
CA LYS A 299 -12.51 -16.87 17.07
C LYS A 299 -13.98 -16.43 17.18
N THR A 300 -14.79 -17.17 17.89
CA THR A 300 -16.18 -16.77 18.19
C THR A 300 -16.16 -15.60 19.18
N VAL A 301 -16.83 -14.51 18.80
CA VAL A 301 -17.00 -13.30 19.64
C VAL A 301 -18.43 -13.13 20.14
N LEU A 302 -19.39 -13.75 19.49
CA LEU A 302 -20.77 -13.85 19.95
C LEU A 302 -21.36 -15.22 19.54
N ASP A 303 -22.01 -15.91 20.48
CA ASP A 303 -22.77 -17.12 20.21
C ASP A 303 -24.25 -16.96 20.62
N ARG A 304 -25.12 -16.92 19.63
CA ARG A 304 -26.59 -16.84 19.76
C ARG A 304 -27.29 -18.05 19.17
N ARG A 305 -26.60 -19.16 18.95
CA ARG A 305 -27.17 -20.37 18.34
C ARG A 305 -28.36 -20.95 19.14
N ASN A 306 -28.40 -20.72 20.44
CA ASN A 306 -29.48 -21.10 21.32
C ASN A 306 -30.25 -19.88 21.87
N GLY A 307 -30.17 -18.74 21.23
CA GLY A 307 -30.86 -17.52 21.64
C GLY A 307 -32.37 -17.64 21.63
N ARG A 308 -33.04 -16.95 22.53
CA ARG A 308 -34.52 -16.92 22.65
C ARG A 308 -35.07 -15.50 22.63
N VAL A 309 -34.22 -14.54 22.35
CA VAL A 309 -34.58 -13.11 22.33
C VAL A 309 -34.96 -12.71 20.93
N VAL A 310 -36.02 -11.92 20.79
CA VAL A 310 -36.35 -11.26 19.52
C VAL A 310 -35.39 -10.11 19.32
N GLU A 311 -34.65 -10.14 18.25
CA GLU A 311 -33.65 -9.13 17.91
C GLU A 311 -33.94 -8.50 16.53
N GLN A 312 -33.69 -7.21 16.39
CA GLN A 312 -33.61 -6.52 15.10
C GLN A 312 -32.24 -5.82 14.96
N ARG A 313 -31.53 -5.68 16.08
CA ARG A 313 -30.17 -5.16 16.12
C ARG A 313 -29.37 -5.87 17.22
N THR A 314 -28.11 -6.13 16.95
CA THR A 314 -27.14 -6.63 17.91
C THR A 314 -25.89 -5.79 17.84
N ASP A 315 -25.46 -5.27 18.98
CA ASP A 315 -24.21 -4.53 19.13
C ASP A 315 -23.25 -5.27 20.04
N ILE A 316 -22.01 -5.42 19.61
CA ILE A 316 -20.91 -5.96 20.42
C ILE A 316 -19.89 -4.86 20.59
N THR A 317 -19.50 -4.59 21.83
CA THR A 317 -18.42 -3.67 22.17
C THR A 317 -17.24 -4.44 22.75
N PHE A 318 -16.05 -4.18 22.25
CA PHE A 318 -14.82 -4.81 22.70
C PHE A 318 -14.01 -3.89 23.60
N SER A 319 -13.53 -4.41 24.73
CA SER A 319 -12.61 -3.70 25.61
C SER A 319 -11.21 -3.69 25.00
N VAL A 320 -10.55 -2.54 25.08
CA VAL A 320 -9.19 -2.35 24.59
C VAL A 320 -8.15 -2.74 25.63
N GLN A 321 -8.54 -2.72 26.91
CA GLN A 321 -7.61 -2.80 28.03
C GLN A 321 -7.37 -4.23 28.54
N GLU A 322 -8.29 -5.15 28.35
CA GLU A 322 -8.20 -6.47 28.99
C GLU A 322 -7.79 -7.62 28.06
N ALA A 323 -8.13 -7.59 26.80
CA ALA A 323 -7.67 -8.50 25.75
C ALA A 323 -8.20 -7.99 24.41
N PRO A 324 -7.44 -7.26 23.63
CA PRO A 324 -7.93 -6.71 22.37
C PRO A 324 -8.36 -7.85 21.43
N VAL A 325 -9.56 -7.74 20.91
CA VAL A 325 -10.03 -8.64 19.85
C VAL A 325 -9.56 -8.09 18.53
N THR A 326 -8.88 -8.93 17.77
CA THR A 326 -8.33 -8.57 16.45
C THR A 326 -9.01 -9.38 15.37
N GLY A 327 -9.05 -8.81 14.16
CA GLY A 327 -9.58 -9.52 12.99
C GLY A 327 -9.59 -8.62 11.76
N ARG A 328 -9.43 -9.25 10.61
CA ARG A 328 -9.66 -8.69 9.29
C ARG A 328 -11.00 -9.15 8.71
N PHE A 329 -11.33 -10.40 8.96
CA PHE A 329 -12.55 -11.01 8.46
C PHE A 329 -13.57 -11.13 9.59
N ILE A 330 -14.82 -10.75 9.31
CA ILE A 330 -15.95 -10.88 10.22
C ILE A 330 -16.98 -11.78 9.55
N ARG A 331 -17.29 -12.92 10.16
CA ARG A 331 -18.25 -13.89 9.64
C ARG A 331 -19.44 -14.03 10.57
N ILE A 332 -20.63 -14.02 9.99
CA ILE A 332 -21.90 -14.31 10.67
C ILE A 332 -22.44 -15.62 10.09
N SER A 333 -22.46 -16.65 10.91
CA SER A 333 -22.92 -18.00 10.54
C SER A 333 -24.25 -18.29 11.22
N PHE A 334 -25.26 -18.65 10.43
CA PHE A 334 -26.58 -19.01 10.93
C PHE A 334 -26.72 -20.53 11.08
N VAL A 335 -27.52 -20.95 12.02
CA VAL A 335 -27.83 -22.37 12.19
C VAL A 335 -29.12 -22.75 11.45
N ASP A 336 -29.27 -24.03 11.16
CA ASP A 336 -30.41 -24.60 10.45
C ASP A 336 -31.75 -24.09 10.99
N LYS A 337 -32.68 -23.80 10.08
CA LYS A 337 -34.04 -23.29 10.35
C LYS A 337 -34.12 -21.86 10.92
N SER A 338 -33.02 -21.15 11.09
CA SER A 338 -33.06 -19.74 11.44
C SER A 338 -33.25 -18.90 10.18
N PRO A 339 -33.99 -17.78 10.24
CA PRO A 339 -33.93 -16.80 9.17
C PRO A 339 -32.46 -16.35 8.98
N ALA A 340 -31.93 -16.51 7.80
CA ALA A 340 -30.57 -16.09 7.48
C ALA A 340 -30.63 -14.86 6.55
N ALA A 341 -30.78 -13.70 7.16
CA ALA A 341 -30.86 -12.42 6.45
C ALA A 341 -30.21 -11.31 7.30
N ILE A 342 -29.52 -10.39 6.66
CA ILE A 342 -28.83 -9.25 7.28
C ILE A 342 -29.13 -8.01 6.48
N ALA A 343 -29.63 -6.95 7.14
CA ALA A 343 -29.85 -5.65 6.52
C ALA A 343 -28.56 -4.83 6.45
N GLU A 344 -27.80 -4.76 7.56
CA GLU A 344 -26.56 -3.98 7.57
C GLU A 344 -25.58 -4.51 8.63
N VAL A 345 -24.29 -4.49 8.31
CA VAL A 345 -23.20 -4.77 9.24
C VAL A 345 -22.21 -3.60 9.22
N GLU A 346 -21.99 -3.02 10.37
CA GLU A 346 -20.98 -2.00 10.59
C GLU A 346 -19.93 -2.53 11.58
N VAL A 347 -18.68 -2.34 11.25
CA VAL A 347 -17.55 -2.71 12.10
C VAL A 347 -16.70 -1.48 12.37
N SER A 348 -16.40 -1.20 13.63
CA SER A 348 -15.45 -0.15 13.96
C SER A 348 -14.20 -0.74 14.63
N GLY A 349 -13.07 -0.15 14.34
CA GLY A 349 -11.80 -0.57 14.88
C GLY A 349 -10.65 0.37 14.56
N VAL A 350 -9.50 0.07 15.14
CA VAL A 350 -8.23 0.75 14.86
C VAL A 350 -7.43 -0.16 13.93
N VAL A 351 -6.97 0.39 12.81
CA VAL A 351 -6.15 -0.37 11.85
C VAL A 351 -4.83 -0.75 12.50
N ARG A 352 -4.46 -2.03 12.38
CA ARG A 352 -3.13 -2.54 12.77
C ARG A 352 -2.18 -2.47 11.57
N GLU A 353 -0.95 -2.11 11.83
CA GLU A 353 0.15 -2.17 10.85
C GLU A 353 0.57 -3.60 10.51
#